data_622f6a80dfe5ee4bc1dd2208310d2415
#
_entry.id   622f6a80dfe5ee4bc1dd2208310d2415
#
_cell.length_a   1.000
_cell.length_b   1.000
_cell.length_c   1.000
_cell.angle_alpha   90.00
_cell.angle_beta   90.00
_cell.angle_gamma   90.00
#
_symmetry.space_group_name_H-M   'P 1'
#
loop_
_entity.id
_entity.type
_entity.pdbx_description
1 polymer ?
#
loop_
_entity_poly.entity_id
_entity_poly.type
_entity_poly.pdbx_seq_one_letter_code
_entity_poly.pdbx_strand_id
1 'polypeptide(L)'
;DITLISGYKAESLAYLKDRYGVDIVFNDRYDTCNNINSLYIVKERFHDTYVLEGDVYMDKNVLLSEVSQSTYFARKKKYENEWGLEVDNSNRLVKINIGAGEGFLMSGISYWKKEDCQKIISHMEEVYATKDYTNLYWDNMVLDIYPELDIHVREIEGIYKIDTPEELKEVENKLSQNHERN
;
A
#
# COMPACT_ATOMS: atom_id res chain seq x y z
N ASP A 1 13.45 4.79 9.05
CA ASP A 1 14.11 4.69 7.75
C ASP A 1 13.06 4.60 6.65
N ILE A 2 13.31 5.22 5.49
CA ILE A 2 12.40 5.19 4.33
C ILE A 2 13.16 4.55 3.17
N THR A 3 12.56 3.53 2.56
CA THR A 3 13.03 2.94 1.29
C THR A 3 12.01 3.27 0.20
N LEU A 4 12.45 3.95 -0.85
CA LEU A 4 11.66 4.24 -2.03
C LEU A 4 12.05 3.28 -3.16
N ILE A 5 11.07 2.53 -3.68
CA ILE A 5 11.27 1.73 -4.88
C ILE A 5 10.89 2.59 -6.09
N SER A 6 11.84 2.80 -6.97
CA SER A 6 11.68 3.65 -8.15
C SER A 6 11.78 2.82 -9.45
N GLY A 7 11.19 3.32 -10.51
CA GLY A 7 11.22 2.71 -11.83
C GLY A 7 11.20 3.80 -12.91
N TYR A 8 10.04 4.04 -13.51
CA TYR A 8 9.88 5.07 -14.52
C TYR A 8 10.32 6.45 -13.99
N LYS A 9 11.17 7.15 -14.74
CA LYS A 9 11.76 8.46 -14.38
C LYS A 9 12.42 8.49 -13.00
N ALA A 10 13.10 7.41 -12.61
CA ALA A 10 13.78 7.28 -11.31
C ALA A 10 14.72 8.47 -11.02
N GLU A 11 15.36 9.04 -12.04
CA GLU A 11 16.23 10.18 -11.94
C GLU A 11 15.54 11.44 -11.38
N SER A 12 14.24 11.61 -11.62
CA SER A 12 13.46 12.72 -11.10
C SER A 12 13.22 12.63 -9.59
N LEU A 13 13.46 11.48 -9.00
CA LEU A 13 13.30 11.21 -7.56
C LEU A 13 14.63 11.22 -6.80
N ALA A 14 15.77 11.32 -7.50
CA ALA A 14 17.10 11.23 -6.90
C ALA A 14 17.33 12.27 -5.78
N TYR A 15 16.74 13.45 -5.88
CA TYR A 15 16.85 14.53 -4.88
C TYR A 15 16.30 14.13 -3.50
N LEU A 16 15.42 13.13 -3.43
CA LEU A 16 14.83 12.68 -2.16
C LEU A 16 15.89 12.06 -1.24
N LYS A 17 16.92 11.44 -1.82
CA LYS A 17 18.05 10.91 -1.07
C LYS A 17 18.78 12.01 -0.31
N ASP A 18 19.15 13.07 -1.00
CA ASP A 18 19.95 14.15 -0.40
C ASP A 18 19.11 15.02 0.54
N ARG A 19 17.83 15.22 0.20
CA ARG A 19 16.95 16.12 0.97
C ARG A 19 16.36 15.48 2.21
N TYR A 20 16.03 14.17 2.16
CA TYR A 20 15.26 13.49 3.20
C TYR A 20 15.94 12.21 3.71
N GLY A 21 17.11 11.85 3.22
CA GLY A 21 17.81 10.63 3.63
C GLY A 21 17.11 9.34 3.20
N VAL A 22 16.28 9.41 2.15
CA VAL A 22 15.57 8.25 1.61
C VAL A 22 16.54 7.32 0.91
N ASP A 23 16.46 6.02 1.20
CA ASP A 23 17.19 5.01 0.44
C ASP A 23 16.39 4.64 -0.82
N ILE A 24 17.02 4.80 -1.99
CA ILE A 24 16.34 4.58 -3.28
C ILE A 24 16.84 3.28 -3.89
N VAL A 25 15.91 2.35 -4.13
CA VAL A 25 16.14 1.08 -4.81
C VAL A 25 15.49 1.13 -6.19
N PHE A 26 16.28 0.87 -7.23
CA PHE A 26 15.77 0.85 -8.60
C PHE A 26 15.19 -0.54 -8.93
N ASN A 27 13.93 -0.58 -9.37
CA ASN A 27 13.29 -1.77 -9.91
C ASN A 27 13.54 -1.80 -11.42
N ASP A 28 14.45 -2.64 -11.89
CA ASP A 28 14.83 -2.78 -13.30
C ASP A 28 13.76 -3.48 -14.15
N ARG A 29 12.71 -4.00 -13.51
CA ARG A 29 11.58 -4.67 -14.17
C ARG A 29 10.27 -3.89 -14.06
N TYR A 30 10.33 -2.60 -13.78
CA TYR A 30 9.16 -1.74 -13.60
C TYR A 30 8.21 -1.69 -14.81
N ASP A 31 8.71 -1.95 -16.01
CA ASP A 31 7.98 -1.93 -17.29
C ASP A 31 7.53 -3.32 -17.77
N THR A 32 8.01 -4.39 -17.13
CA THR A 32 7.74 -5.77 -17.52
C THR A 32 7.10 -6.60 -16.41
N CYS A 33 7.06 -6.08 -15.20
CA CYS A 33 6.49 -6.75 -14.04
C CYS A 33 5.69 -5.76 -13.20
N ASN A 34 4.54 -6.21 -12.67
CA ASN A 34 3.73 -5.41 -11.78
C ASN A 34 4.44 -5.20 -10.41
N ASN A 35 3.82 -4.51 -9.49
CA ASN A 35 4.41 -4.06 -8.22
C ASN A 35 4.83 -5.20 -7.27
N ILE A 36 4.47 -6.46 -7.54
CA ILE A 36 5.02 -7.60 -6.81
C ILE A 36 6.57 -7.60 -6.84
N ASN A 37 7.17 -7.24 -7.99
CA ASN A 37 8.62 -7.15 -8.09
C ASN A 37 9.20 -6.05 -7.21
N SER A 38 8.48 -4.96 -7.02
CA SER A 38 8.90 -3.87 -6.13
C SER A 38 9.07 -4.34 -4.69
N LEU A 39 8.14 -5.15 -4.18
CA LEU A 39 8.28 -5.71 -2.84
C LEU A 39 9.37 -6.81 -2.80
N TYR A 40 9.46 -7.65 -3.83
CA TYR A 40 10.42 -8.75 -3.89
C TYR A 40 11.87 -8.29 -3.79
N ILE A 41 12.24 -7.23 -4.50
CA ILE A 41 13.64 -6.73 -4.50
C ILE A 41 14.07 -6.09 -3.16
N VAL A 42 13.10 -5.77 -2.29
CA VAL A 42 13.36 -5.22 -0.95
C VAL A 42 12.84 -6.13 0.17
N LYS A 43 12.54 -7.39 -0.12
CA LYS A 43 11.94 -8.34 0.84
C LYS A 43 12.69 -8.46 2.16
N GLU A 44 14.01 -8.30 2.17
CA GLU A 44 14.83 -8.33 3.39
C GLU A 44 14.56 -7.13 4.33
N ARG A 45 13.93 -6.08 3.82
CA ARG A 45 13.51 -4.90 4.59
C ARG A 45 12.04 -4.95 5.00
N PHE A 46 11.31 -5.95 4.53
CA PHE A 46 9.89 -6.12 4.80
C PHE A 46 9.69 -6.84 6.14
N HIS A 47 9.78 -6.06 7.22
CA HIS A 47 9.54 -6.52 8.59
C HIS A 47 9.21 -5.33 9.50
N ASP A 48 8.16 -5.44 10.31
CA ASP A 48 7.67 -4.37 11.19
C ASP A 48 7.66 -2.99 10.49
N THR A 49 7.05 -2.93 9.32
CA THR A 49 7.16 -1.80 8.41
C THR A 49 5.84 -1.36 7.81
N TYR A 50 5.75 -0.09 7.45
CA TYR A 50 4.70 0.44 6.59
C TYR A 50 5.02 0.16 5.12
N VAL A 51 3.98 -0.15 4.35
CA VAL A 51 3.98 -0.11 2.89
C VAL A 51 3.02 0.99 2.45
N LEU A 52 3.51 1.91 1.62
CA LEU A 52 2.75 3.02 1.07
C LEU A 52 2.83 2.97 -0.46
N GLU A 53 1.69 3.10 -1.11
CA GLU A 53 1.64 3.26 -2.57
C GLU A 53 2.03 4.70 -2.95
N GLY A 54 2.74 4.83 -4.07
CA GLY A 54 3.33 6.12 -4.47
C GLY A 54 2.34 7.15 -5.02
N ASP A 55 1.11 6.73 -5.29
CA ASP A 55 -0.01 7.53 -5.78
C ASP A 55 -0.95 8.02 -4.66
N VAL A 56 -0.54 7.85 -3.41
CA VAL A 56 -1.32 8.22 -2.22
C VAL A 56 -0.84 9.54 -1.64
N TYR A 57 -1.74 10.50 -1.52
CA TYR A 57 -1.53 11.74 -0.78
C TYR A 57 -2.22 11.72 0.59
N MET A 58 -1.50 12.07 1.65
CA MET A 58 -1.98 12.19 3.02
C MET A 58 -2.13 13.67 3.40
N ASP A 59 -3.36 14.14 3.61
CA ASP A 59 -3.63 15.49 4.13
C ASP A 59 -3.22 15.63 5.61
N LYS A 60 -3.34 14.53 6.35
CA LYS A 60 -2.89 14.41 7.74
C LYS A 60 -2.06 13.15 7.91
N ASN A 61 -1.03 13.23 8.74
CA ASN A 61 -0.27 12.04 9.10
C ASN A 61 -1.17 11.03 9.84
N VAL A 62 -1.46 9.91 9.20
CA VAL A 62 -2.26 8.80 9.76
C VAL A 62 -1.39 7.67 10.30
N LEU A 63 -0.08 7.75 10.09
CA LEU A 63 0.87 6.74 10.55
C LEU A 63 1.02 6.81 12.08
N LEU A 64 1.00 5.66 12.70
CA LEU A 64 1.16 5.51 14.14
C LEU A 64 2.62 5.18 14.45
N SER A 65 3.12 5.71 15.57
CA SER A 65 4.46 5.37 16.08
C SER A 65 4.56 3.92 16.56
N GLU A 66 3.44 3.36 17.01
CA GLU A 66 3.36 1.98 17.49
C GLU A 66 2.14 1.30 16.88
N VAL A 67 2.34 0.16 16.24
CA VAL A 67 1.30 -0.69 15.68
C VAL A 67 1.55 -2.12 16.14
N SER A 68 0.58 -2.68 16.85
CA SER A 68 0.72 -3.99 17.50
C SER A 68 0.40 -5.16 16.58
N GLN A 69 -0.30 -4.92 15.46
CA GLN A 69 -0.82 -5.94 14.54
C GLN A 69 -0.65 -5.49 13.10
N SER A 70 -0.57 -6.44 12.17
CA SER A 70 -0.66 -6.11 10.75
C SER A 70 -1.97 -5.40 10.47
N THR A 71 -1.93 -4.28 9.77
CA THR A 71 -3.07 -3.37 9.66
C THR A 71 -3.19 -2.80 8.25
N TYR A 72 -4.34 -2.98 7.62
CA TYR A 72 -4.77 -2.16 6.49
C TYR A 72 -5.42 -0.88 7.01
N PHE A 73 -4.91 0.26 6.54
CA PHE A 73 -5.56 1.54 6.73
C PHE A 73 -6.57 1.74 5.61
N ALA A 74 -7.82 1.96 5.94
CA ALA A 74 -8.92 1.88 4.98
C ALA A 74 -9.89 3.05 5.12
N ARG A 75 -10.60 3.35 4.03
CA ARG A 75 -11.69 4.33 4.02
C ARG A 75 -13.02 3.64 3.80
N LYS A 76 -14.07 4.12 4.43
CA LYS A 76 -15.42 3.66 4.11
C LYS A 76 -16.00 4.48 2.98
N LYS A 77 -16.36 3.82 1.89
CA LYS A 77 -17.08 4.41 0.74
C LYS A 77 -17.74 3.33 -0.11
N LYS A 78 -18.56 3.78 -1.06
CA LYS A 78 -18.94 2.95 -2.21
C LYS A 78 -17.78 2.87 -3.18
N TYR A 79 -17.58 1.69 -3.78
CA TYR A 79 -16.48 1.44 -4.70
C TYR A 79 -16.88 0.49 -5.83
N GLU A 80 -16.20 0.61 -6.96
CA GLU A 80 -16.32 -0.24 -8.14
C GLU A 80 -14.90 -0.61 -8.63
N ASN A 81 -14.70 -1.86 -9.03
CA ASN A 81 -13.40 -2.39 -9.49
C ASN A 81 -12.24 -2.18 -8.51
N GLU A 82 -12.51 -2.30 -7.22
CA GLU A 82 -11.57 -2.01 -6.14
C GLU A 82 -11.50 -3.17 -5.15
N TRP A 83 -10.56 -3.07 -4.21
CA TRP A 83 -10.30 -4.06 -3.17
C TRP A 83 -10.98 -3.67 -1.88
N GLY A 84 -12.15 -4.29 -1.62
CA GLY A 84 -12.93 -4.09 -0.41
C GLY A 84 -12.53 -5.06 0.69
N LEU A 85 -12.61 -4.61 1.95
CA LEU A 85 -12.25 -5.36 3.14
C LEU A 85 -13.49 -5.60 3.99
N GLU A 86 -13.81 -6.87 4.29
CA GLU A 86 -14.81 -7.24 5.27
C GLU A 86 -14.13 -7.58 6.60
N VAL A 87 -14.69 -7.11 7.69
CA VAL A 87 -14.14 -7.30 9.04
C VAL A 87 -15.17 -7.87 10.00
N ASP A 88 -14.71 -8.53 11.03
CA ASP A 88 -15.53 -8.93 12.17
C ASP A 88 -15.73 -7.77 13.18
N ASN A 89 -16.40 -8.06 14.30
CA ASN A 89 -16.69 -7.09 15.35
C ASN A 89 -15.43 -6.54 16.07
N SER A 90 -14.27 -7.19 15.89
CA SER A 90 -12.97 -6.77 16.44
C SER A 90 -12.12 -6.02 15.42
N ASN A 91 -12.68 -5.68 14.25
CA ASN A 91 -11.99 -5.13 13.08
C ASN A 91 -10.92 -6.05 12.51
N ARG A 92 -10.96 -7.35 12.79
CA ARG A 92 -10.10 -8.32 12.15
C ARG A 92 -10.60 -8.61 10.73
N LEU A 93 -9.70 -8.65 9.77
CA LEU A 93 -10.00 -8.98 8.39
C LEU A 93 -10.53 -10.41 8.27
N VAL A 94 -11.71 -10.57 7.69
CA VAL A 94 -12.33 -11.87 7.43
C VAL A 94 -12.45 -12.21 5.96
N LYS A 95 -12.44 -11.17 5.08
CA LYS A 95 -12.51 -11.38 3.64
C LYS A 95 -12.00 -10.17 2.86
N ILE A 96 -11.38 -10.45 1.72
CA ILE A 96 -11.02 -9.46 0.70
C ILE A 96 -11.93 -9.70 -0.51
N ASN A 97 -12.64 -8.66 -0.94
CA ASN A 97 -13.52 -8.70 -2.10
C ASN A 97 -12.97 -7.78 -3.20
N ILE A 98 -12.80 -8.31 -4.39
CA ILE A 98 -12.42 -7.51 -5.57
C ILE A 98 -13.68 -7.28 -6.40
N GLY A 99 -14.00 -6.01 -6.67
CA GLY A 99 -15.17 -5.66 -7.47
C GLY A 99 -15.92 -4.43 -6.96
N ALA A 100 -17.24 -4.50 -6.92
CA ALA A 100 -18.10 -3.41 -6.45
C ALA A 100 -18.67 -3.71 -5.05
N GLY A 101 -18.82 -2.67 -4.24
CA GLY A 101 -19.37 -2.80 -2.89
C GLY A 101 -19.51 -1.49 -2.15
N GLU A 102 -19.85 -1.58 -0.87
CA GLU A 102 -19.87 -0.49 0.08
C GLU A 102 -19.27 -0.96 1.41
N GLY A 103 -18.29 -0.24 1.93
CA GLY A 103 -17.60 -0.59 3.16
C GLY A 103 -16.15 -0.12 3.16
N PHE A 104 -15.31 -0.86 3.84
CA PHE A 104 -13.88 -0.55 3.87
C PHE A 104 -13.22 -0.83 2.52
N LEU A 105 -12.45 0.14 2.07
CA LEU A 105 -11.64 0.10 0.86
C LEU A 105 -10.18 0.29 1.23
N MET A 106 -9.28 -0.52 0.67
CA MET A 106 -7.85 -0.31 0.79
C MET A 106 -7.47 1.12 0.37
N SER A 107 -6.59 1.75 1.13
CA SER A 107 -6.17 3.15 0.89
C SER A 107 -4.81 3.27 0.25
N GLY A 108 -4.11 2.15 0.00
CA GLY A 108 -2.71 2.14 -0.40
C GLY A 108 -1.72 2.34 0.76
N ILE A 109 -2.22 2.26 2.01
CA ILE A 109 -1.39 2.31 3.22
C ILE A 109 -1.65 1.06 4.04
N SER A 110 -0.57 0.36 4.42
CA SER A 110 -0.63 -0.80 5.30
C SER A 110 0.59 -0.86 6.22
N TYR A 111 0.45 -1.55 7.34
CA TYR A 111 1.55 -1.89 8.25
C TYR A 111 1.60 -3.40 8.43
N TRP A 112 2.80 -3.96 8.48
CA TRP A 112 3.01 -5.39 8.52
C TRP A 112 3.95 -5.79 9.64
N LYS A 113 3.47 -6.69 10.49
CA LYS A 113 4.27 -7.32 11.54
C LYS A 113 5.24 -8.33 10.94
N LYS A 114 6.38 -8.49 11.57
CA LYS A 114 7.45 -9.39 11.13
C LYS A 114 6.96 -10.80 10.84
N GLU A 115 6.10 -11.34 11.69
CA GLU A 115 5.57 -12.71 11.56
C GLU A 115 4.74 -12.89 10.29
N ASP A 116 3.90 -11.89 9.96
CA ASP A 116 3.08 -11.91 8.75
C ASP A 116 3.93 -11.60 7.50
N CYS A 117 4.91 -10.69 7.61
CA CYS A 117 5.88 -10.47 6.53
C CYS A 117 6.59 -11.74 6.12
N GLN A 118 7.01 -12.56 7.08
CA GLN A 118 7.70 -13.83 6.80
C GLN A 118 6.82 -14.80 6.01
N LYS A 119 5.52 -14.90 6.37
CA LYS A 119 4.56 -15.73 5.63
C LYS A 119 4.34 -15.21 4.20
N ILE A 120 4.16 -13.87 4.06
CA ILE A 120 3.99 -13.23 2.75
C ILE A 120 5.23 -13.44 1.88
N ILE A 121 6.44 -13.25 2.42
CA ILE A 121 7.69 -13.50 1.69
C ILE A 121 7.80 -14.96 1.25
N SER A 122 7.55 -15.91 2.16
CA SER A 122 7.63 -17.34 1.84
C SER A 122 6.66 -17.72 0.71
N HIS A 123 5.42 -17.21 0.77
CA HIS A 123 4.45 -17.43 -0.30
C HIS A 123 4.88 -16.77 -1.62
N MET A 124 5.40 -15.56 -1.56
CA MET A 124 5.91 -14.85 -2.73
C MET A 124 7.08 -15.60 -3.39
N GLU A 125 8.01 -16.16 -2.61
CA GLU A 125 9.12 -17.00 -3.13
C GLU A 125 8.61 -18.26 -3.81
N GLU A 126 7.58 -18.91 -3.25
CA GLU A 126 6.92 -20.05 -3.90
C GLU A 126 6.30 -19.65 -5.25
N VAL A 127 5.56 -18.53 -5.28
CA VAL A 127 4.95 -18.01 -6.51
C VAL A 127 6.01 -17.69 -7.56
N TYR A 128 7.11 -17.05 -7.19
CA TYR A 128 8.24 -16.77 -8.09
C TYR A 128 8.87 -18.03 -8.68
N ALA A 129 8.89 -19.12 -7.91
CA ALA A 129 9.48 -20.40 -8.36
C ALA A 129 8.53 -21.23 -9.23
N THR A 130 7.20 -21.03 -9.14
CA THR A 130 6.22 -22.00 -9.66
C THR A 130 5.19 -21.42 -10.63
N LYS A 131 5.02 -20.10 -10.70
CA LYS A 131 3.96 -19.44 -11.46
C LYS A 131 4.50 -18.27 -12.27
N ASP A 132 3.74 -17.85 -13.30
CA ASP A 132 3.93 -16.52 -13.90
C ASP A 132 3.39 -15.46 -12.94
N TYR A 133 4.27 -14.60 -12.46
CA TYR A 133 3.98 -13.55 -11.51
C TYR A 133 4.00 -12.13 -12.10
N THR A 134 4.32 -12.00 -13.38
CA THR A 134 4.59 -10.70 -14.02
C THR A 134 3.43 -9.71 -13.91
N ASN A 135 2.19 -10.21 -13.90
CA ASN A 135 0.97 -9.40 -13.79
C ASN A 135 0.40 -9.30 -12.38
N LEU A 136 1.05 -9.89 -11.38
CA LEU A 136 0.53 -9.90 -10.01
C LEU A 136 0.91 -8.61 -9.26
N TYR A 137 -0.04 -8.13 -8.46
CA TYR A 137 0.22 -7.17 -7.40
C TYR A 137 0.81 -7.90 -6.19
N TRP A 138 1.58 -7.20 -5.36
CA TRP A 138 2.07 -7.79 -4.12
C TRP A 138 0.91 -8.14 -3.16
N ASP A 139 -0.18 -7.38 -3.20
CA ASP A 139 -1.40 -7.68 -2.44
C ASP A 139 -2.07 -9.00 -2.85
N ASN A 140 -1.80 -9.53 -4.05
CA ASN A 140 -2.24 -10.87 -4.41
C ASN A 140 -1.63 -11.93 -3.47
N MET A 141 -0.41 -11.71 -2.98
CA MET A 141 0.21 -12.60 -2.00
C MET A 141 -0.56 -12.61 -0.68
N VAL A 142 -1.06 -11.44 -0.27
CA VAL A 142 -1.93 -11.33 0.90
C VAL A 142 -3.28 -11.99 0.63
N LEU A 143 -3.88 -11.74 -0.55
CA LEU A 143 -5.16 -12.32 -0.94
C LEU A 143 -5.13 -13.85 -0.91
N ASP A 144 -4.02 -14.45 -1.32
CA ASP A 144 -3.89 -15.92 -1.36
C ASP A 144 -3.84 -16.55 0.05
N ILE A 145 -3.26 -15.83 1.03
CA ILE A 145 -2.97 -16.40 2.37
C ILE A 145 -3.58 -15.62 3.55
N TYR A 146 -4.44 -14.59 3.32
CA TYR A 146 -4.96 -13.76 4.41
C TYR A 146 -5.61 -14.52 5.58
N PRO A 147 -6.21 -15.72 5.42
CA PRO A 147 -6.75 -16.45 6.56
C PRO A 147 -5.66 -16.92 7.56
N GLU A 148 -4.39 -16.98 7.11
CA GLU A 148 -3.24 -17.38 7.92
C GLU A 148 -2.56 -16.17 8.60
N LEU A 149 -2.98 -14.94 8.24
CA LEU A 149 -2.41 -13.69 8.73
C LEU A 149 -3.29 -13.09 9.83
N ASP A 150 -2.67 -12.32 10.74
CA ASP A 150 -3.41 -11.59 11.79
C ASP A 150 -3.57 -10.11 11.38
N ILE A 151 -4.46 -9.88 10.43
CA ILE A 151 -4.67 -8.55 9.83
C ILE A 151 -5.88 -7.87 10.47
N HIS A 152 -5.70 -6.62 10.86
CA HIS A 152 -6.77 -5.73 11.30
C HIS A 152 -7.01 -4.61 10.29
N VAL A 153 -8.18 -3.99 10.36
CA VAL A 153 -8.54 -2.85 9.51
C VAL A 153 -8.78 -1.63 10.39
N ARG A 154 -8.10 -0.54 10.07
CA ARG A 154 -8.25 0.74 10.75
C ARG A 154 -8.84 1.77 9.80
N GLU A 155 -9.97 2.35 10.19
CA GLU A 155 -10.59 3.46 9.46
C GLU A 155 -9.73 4.72 9.57
N ILE A 156 -9.49 5.37 8.42
CA ILE A 156 -8.76 6.63 8.32
C ILE A 156 -9.48 7.58 7.36
N GLU A 157 -9.18 8.87 7.54
CA GLU A 157 -9.67 9.96 6.68
C GLU A 157 -8.50 10.82 6.19
N GLY A 158 -8.76 11.69 5.20
CA GLY A 158 -7.75 12.62 4.67
C GLY A 158 -6.72 11.95 3.76
N ILE A 159 -7.08 10.81 3.17
CA ILE A 159 -6.24 10.08 2.21
C ILE A 159 -6.88 10.20 0.82
N TYR A 160 -6.07 10.48 -0.16
CA TYR A 160 -6.47 10.65 -1.55
C TYR A 160 -5.57 9.80 -2.45
N LYS A 161 -6.17 8.94 -3.26
CA LYS A 161 -5.49 8.26 -4.35
C LYS A 161 -5.53 9.17 -5.57
N ILE A 162 -4.42 9.27 -6.28
CA ILE A 162 -4.24 10.18 -7.42
C ILE A 162 -3.73 9.35 -8.60
N ASP A 163 -4.66 8.83 -9.41
CA ASP A 163 -4.35 8.04 -10.60
C ASP A 163 -4.37 8.89 -11.88
N THR A 164 -5.06 10.06 -11.85
CA THR A 164 -5.28 10.91 -13.01
C THR A 164 -4.96 12.38 -12.74
N PRO A 165 -4.64 13.18 -13.79
CA PRO A 165 -4.48 14.64 -13.65
C PRO A 165 -5.73 15.35 -13.11
N GLU A 166 -6.92 14.80 -13.38
CA GLU A 166 -8.20 15.32 -12.92
C GLU A 166 -8.32 15.17 -11.40
N GLU A 167 -7.99 13.99 -10.87
CA GLU A 167 -7.96 13.71 -9.42
C GLU A 167 -6.92 14.58 -8.70
N LEU A 168 -5.74 14.79 -9.31
CA LEU A 168 -4.75 15.72 -8.76
C LEU A 168 -5.35 17.12 -8.59
N LYS A 169 -6.01 17.67 -9.62
CA LYS A 169 -6.66 18.97 -9.55
C LYS A 169 -7.75 19.04 -8.49
N GLU A 170 -8.53 17.97 -8.33
CA GLU A 170 -9.55 17.90 -7.28
C GLU A 170 -8.92 17.97 -5.88
N VAL A 171 -7.83 17.27 -5.66
CA VAL A 171 -7.10 17.31 -4.39
C VAL A 171 -6.52 18.69 -4.13
N GLU A 172 -5.85 19.32 -5.12
CA GLU A 172 -5.30 20.68 -5.03
C GLU A 172 -6.39 21.71 -4.69
N ASN A 173 -7.56 21.62 -5.32
CA ASN A 173 -8.70 22.52 -5.05
C ASN A 173 -9.23 22.34 -3.61
N LYS A 174 -9.32 21.11 -3.10
CA LYS A 174 -9.75 20.84 -1.71
C LYS A 174 -8.76 21.42 -0.70
N LEU A 175 -7.48 21.26 -0.95
CA LEU A 175 -6.42 21.76 -0.07
C LEU A 175 -6.41 23.31 -0.03
N SER A 176 -6.57 23.96 -1.18
CA SER A 176 -6.64 25.42 -1.27
C SER A 176 -7.82 25.98 -0.48
N GLN A 177 -9.01 25.35 -0.57
CA GLN A 177 -10.18 25.76 0.19
C GLN A 177 -10.04 25.59 1.71
N ASN A 178 -9.29 24.59 2.14
CA ASN A 178 -9.01 24.35 3.57
C ASN A 178 -8.02 25.40 4.14
N HIS A 179 -7.09 25.87 3.33
CA HIS A 179 -6.14 26.92 3.75
C HIS A 179 -6.79 28.31 3.84
N GLU A 180 -7.85 28.60 3.08
CA GLU A 180 -8.60 29.86 3.16
C GLU A 180 -9.57 29.93 4.37
N ARG A 181 -9.82 28.80 5.04
CA ARG A 181 -10.75 28.71 6.20
C ARG A 181 -10.05 28.69 7.56
N ASN A 182 -8.73 28.63 7.59
CA ASN A 182 -7.89 28.67 8.80
C ASN A 182 -7.09 29.98 8.85
#